data_8fa7b4ef72885e811d6b685b3a4e509d
#
_entry.id   8fa7b4ef72885e811d6b685b3a4e509d
#
_cell.length_a   1.000
_cell.length_b   1.000
_cell.length_c   1.000
_cell.angle_alpha   90.00
_cell.angle_beta   90.00
_cell.angle_gamma   90.00
#
_symmetry.space_group_name_H-M   'P 1'
#
loop_
_entity.id
_entity.type
_entity.pdbx_description
1 polymer ?
#
loop_
_entity_poly.entity_id
_entity_poly.type
_entity_poly.pdbx_seq_one_letter_code
_entity_poly.pdbx_strand_id
1 'polypeptide(L)'
;MNVAYDLHIHSSLSPCADNDMTPNNIVNMSILKGLDVIAITDHNSCANVQAIVNCAKNTSLLVIPGIEIETAEEIHVICLFSDTKRAVEMQKLVYSRLPDIKNKEEIFGEQLIFDEKDSLICKENRLLLTAADITINEVFDIVNNELNGIAIPAHIDRQANSIISSFGTIPQDIDVKCVEISNKNTESTINSDYIKLHRTKRIYSSDAHYLWDIHEREYFIEVESLTIADVIKALGISK
;
A
#
# COMPACT_ATOMS: atom_id res chain seq x y z
N MET A 1 -9.32 20.62 -3.79
CA MET A 1 -10.43 19.77 -4.28
C MET A 1 -10.50 18.49 -3.46
N ASN A 2 -11.69 17.93 -3.26
CA ASN A 2 -11.84 16.63 -2.59
C ASN A 2 -11.77 15.53 -3.63
N VAL A 3 -10.87 14.58 -3.44
CA VAL A 3 -10.69 13.41 -4.32
C VAL A 3 -11.02 12.13 -3.54
N ALA A 4 -11.80 11.25 -4.15
CA ALA A 4 -12.11 9.94 -3.59
C ALA A 4 -10.93 9.00 -3.80
N TYR A 5 -10.56 8.24 -2.78
CA TYR A 5 -9.35 7.43 -2.83
C TYR A 5 -9.55 6.02 -2.25
N ASP A 6 -8.67 5.12 -2.70
CA ASP A 6 -8.34 3.86 -2.05
C ASP A 6 -6.83 3.63 -2.20
N LEU A 7 -6.08 3.69 -1.10
CA LEU A 7 -4.61 3.74 -1.13
C LEU A 7 -3.95 2.42 -0.69
N HIS A 8 -4.75 1.32 -0.63
CA HIS A 8 -4.24 0.01 -0.28
C HIS A 8 -5.00 -1.06 -1.09
N ILE A 9 -4.43 -1.42 -2.24
CA ILE A 9 -5.00 -2.42 -3.16
C ILE A 9 -3.90 -3.37 -3.59
N HIS A 10 -4.16 -4.67 -3.49
CA HIS A 10 -3.29 -5.73 -3.96
C HIS A 10 -3.67 -6.15 -5.37
N SER A 11 -2.67 -6.48 -6.18
CA SER A 11 -2.86 -7.15 -7.46
C SER A 11 -2.67 -8.66 -7.30
N SER A 12 -2.89 -9.41 -8.38
CA SER A 12 -2.59 -10.84 -8.46
C SER A 12 -1.10 -11.21 -8.28
N LEU A 13 -0.24 -10.23 -8.00
CA LEU A 13 1.14 -10.46 -7.58
C LEU A 13 1.22 -10.85 -6.10
N SER A 14 0.33 -10.34 -5.27
CA SER A 14 0.19 -10.77 -3.88
C SER A 14 -0.49 -12.13 -3.84
N PRO A 15 0.13 -13.18 -3.27
CA PRO A 15 -0.39 -14.56 -3.41
C PRO A 15 -1.70 -14.78 -2.64
N CYS A 16 -2.06 -13.86 -1.73
CA CYS A 16 -3.35 -13.84 -1.03
C CYS A 16 -4.47 -13.14 -1.83
N ALA A 17 -4.12 -12.45 -2.93
CA ALA A 17 -5.10 -11.80 -3.78
C ALA A 17 -5.65 -12.76 -4.86
N ASP A 18 -6.85 -12.45 -5.33
CA ASP A 18 -7.50 -13.20 -6.40
C ASP A 18 -6.75 -13.02 -7.73
N ASN A 19 -6.71 -14.07 -8.56
CA ASN A 19 -6.05 -14.01 -9.86
C ASN A 19 -6.71 -13.02 -10.83
N ASP A 20 -7.98 -12.64 -10.59
CA ASP A 20 -8.70 -11.64 -11.36
C ASP A 20 -8.28 -10.20 -11.01
N MET A 21 -7.43 -10.00 -10.00
CA MET A 21 -6.82 -8.70 -9.66
C MET A 21 -5.74 -8.31 -10.69
N THR A 22 -6.11 -8.34 -11.96
CA THR A 22 -5.24 -7.97 -13.09
C THR A 22 -5.18 -6.46 -13.28
N PRO A 23 -4.16 -5.91 -13.98
CA PRO A 23 -4.00 -4.48 -14.20
C PRO A 23 -5.26 -3.78 -14.75
N ASN A 24 -5.87 -4.31 -15.81
CA ASN A 24 -7.07 -3.69 -16.39
C ASN A 24 -8.30 -3.84 -15.50
N ASN A 25 -8.46 -4.98 -14.83
CA ASN A 25 -9.60 -5.20 -13.94
C ASN A 25 -9.58 -4.25 -12.75
N ILE A 26 -8.42 -4.04 -12.11
CA ILE A 26 -8.27 -3.07 -11.00
C ILE A 26 -8.63 -1.66 -11.48
N VAL A 27 -8.06 -1.20 -12.61
CA VAL A 27 -8.33 0.14 -13.14
C VAL A 27 -9.81 0.31 -13.49
N ASN A 28 -10.41 -0.66 -14.19
CA ASN A 28 -11.80 -0.59 -14.61
C ASN A 28 -12.76 -0.62 -13.39
N MET A 29 -12.49 -1.47 -12.40
CA MET A 29 -13.28 -1.53 -11.18
C MET A 29 -13.17 -0.22 -10.38
N SER A 30 -11.99 0.33 -10.22
CA SER A 30 -11.78 1.60 -9.53
C SER A 30 -12.53 2.77 -10.20
N ILE A 31 -12.53 2.80 -11.53
CA ILE A 31 -13.32 3.79 -12.30
C ILE A 31 -14.82 3.56 -12.11
N LEU A 32 -15.28 2.30 -12.17
CA LEU A 32 -16.68 1.94 -11.97
C LEU A 32 -17.19 2.37 -10.58
N LYS A 33 -16.33 2.22 -9.56
CA LYS A 33 -16.61 2.64 -8.17
C LYS A 33 -16.45 4.15 -7.95
N GLY A 34 -16.06 4.90 -8.99
CA GLY A 34 -15.98 6.36 -8.98
C GLY A 34 -14.81 6.92 -8.19
N LEU A 35 -13.72 6.15 -8.03
CA LEU A 35 -12.50 6.61 -7.40
C LEU A 35 -11.74 7.58 -8.31
N ASP A 36 -11.10 8.58 -7.70
CA ASP A 36 -10.23 9.55 -8.39
C ASP A 36 -8.75 9.14 -8.26
N VAL A 37 -8.41 8.46 -7.16
CA VAL A 37 -7.02 8.05 -6.81
C VAL A 37 -7.02 6.65 -6.23
N ILE A 38 -6.08 5.81 -6.69
CA ILE A 38 -5.75 4.53 -6.07
C ILE A 38 -4.25 4.40 -5.85
N ALA A 39 -3.85 3.53 -4.93
CA ALA A 39 -2.46 3.07 -4.85
C ALA A 39 -2.41 1.54 -4.95
N ILE A 40 -1.37 1.05 -5.60
CA ILE A 40 -1.10 -0.39 -5.71
C ILE A 40 0.05 -0.72 -4.77
N THR A 41 -0.20 -1.63 -3.86
CA THR A 41 0.64 -1.88 -2.69
C THR A 41 0.79 -3.37 -2.43
N ASP A 42 1.21 -4.13 -3.44
CA ASP A 42 1.47 -5.56 -3.29
C ASP A 42 2.51 -5.85 -2.20
N HIS A 43 2.41 -7.01 -1.56
CA HIS A 43 3.36 -7.45 -0.54
C HIS A 43 4.79 -7.51 -1.10
N ASN A 44 5.70 -6.77 -0.48
CA ASN A 44 7.14 -6.78 -0.73
C ASN A 44 7.57 -6.61 -2.20
N SER A 45 6.65 -6.22 -3.10
CA SER A 45 6.93 -6.06 -4.53
C SER A 45 6.05 -4.98 -5.16
N CYS A 46 6.53 -4.36 -6.23
CA CYS A 46 5.78 -3.41 -7.06
C CYS A 46 5.79 -3.81 -8.55
N ALA A 47 5.98 -5.11 -8.86
CA ALA A 47 6.23 -5.55 -10.24
C ALA A 47 5.03 -5.28 -11.19
N ASN A 48 3.78 -5.31 -10.70
CA ASN A 48 2.59 -4.98 -11.49
C ASN A 48 2.28 -3.47 -11.55
N VAL A 49 2.91 -2.65 -10.71
CA VAL A 49 2.58 -1.21 -10.61
C VAL A 49 2.71 -0.48 -11.94
N GLN A 50 3.77 -0.74 -12.71
CA GLN A 50 3.97 -0.05 -14.00
C GLN A 50 2.89 -0.42 -15.02
N ALA A 51 2.45 -1.67 -15.06
CA ALA A 51 1.37 -2.12 -15.93
C ALA A 51 0.05 -1.40 -15.58
N ILE A 52 -0.28 -1.33 -14.28
CA ILE A 52 -1.49 -0.66 -13.79
C ILE A 52 -1.45 0.85 -14.07
N VAL A 53 -0.32 1.52 -13.86
CA VAL A 53 -0.11 2.92 -14.25
C VAL A 53 -0.31 3.12 -15.76
N ASN A 54 0.17 2.19 -16.58
CA ASN A 54 -0.02 2.26 -18.03
C ASN A 54 -1.49 2.07 -18.44
N CYS A 55 -2.23 1.16 -17.79
CA CYS A 55 -3.67 0.96 -18.01
C CYS A 55 -4.47 2.25 -17.71
N ALA A 56 -4.10 2.98 -16.65
CA ALA A 56 -4.80 4.20 -16.23
C ALA A 56 -4.46 5.44 -17.06
N LYS A 57 -3.43 5.40 -17.92
CA LYS A 57 -2.80 6.57 -18.57
C LYS A 57 -3.73 7.49 -19.37
N ASN A 58 -4.80 6.93 -19.94
CA ASN A 58 -5.78 7.68 -20.74
C ASN A 58 -7.14 7.78 -20.03
N THR A 59 -7.17 7.63 -18.74
CA THR A 59 -8.37 7.72 -17.89
C THR A 59 -8.27 8.91 -16.95
N SER A 60 -9.32 9.16 -16.17
CA SER A 60 -9.30 10.16 -15.09
C SER A 60 -8.72 9.62 -13.77
N LEU A 61 -8.41 8.34 -13.69
CA LEU A 61 -7.92 7.70 -12.47
C LEU A 61 -6.42 7.95 -12.29
N LEU A 62 -6.03 8.52 -11.16
CA LEU A 62 -4.64 8.64 -10.76
C LEU A 62 -4.19 7.37 -10.01
N VAL A 63 -3.13 6.72 -10.50
CA VAL A 63 -2.52 5.56 -9.85
C VAL A 63 -1.21 5.98 -9.19
N ILE A 64 -1.12 5.78 -7.88
CA ILE A 64 0.09 6.05 -7.10
C ILE A 64 0.91 4.77 -7.01
N PRO A 65 2.19 4.79 -7.41
CA PRO A 65 3.10 3.68 -7.21
C PRO A 65 3.34 3.43 -5.72
N GLY A 66 3.17 2.19 -5.28
CA GLY A 66 3.36 1.80 -3.90
C GLY A 66 3.92 0.39 -3.74
N ILE A 67 4.12 0.02 -2.49
CA ILE A 67 4.50 -1.31 -2.03
C ILE A 67 4.05 -1.44 -0.56
N GLU A 68 3.51 -2.57 -0.17
CA GLU A 68 3.32 -2.90 1.23
C GLU A 68 4.50 -3.76 1.72
N ILE A 69 5.27 -3.25 2.67
CA ILE A 69 6.45 -3.94 3.19
C ILE A 69 6.09 -4.62 4.51
N GLU A 70 6.37 -5.91 4.63
CA GLU A 70 6.38 -6.60 5.91
C GLU A 70 7.77 -6.49 6.51
N THR A 71 7.88 -5.73 7.61
CA THR A 71 9.16 -5.45 8.29
C THR A 71 9.63 -6.63 9.14
N ALA A 72 10.86 -6.57 9.65
CA ALA A 72 11.43 -7.59 10.53
C ALA A 72 10.64 -7.77 11.84
N GLU A 73 9.87 -6.74 12.23
CA GLU A 73 8.96 -6.79 13.39
C GLU A 73 7.57 -7.36 13.04
N GLU A 74 7.41 -7.89 11.83
CA GLU A 74 6.12 -8.38 11.30
C GLU A 74 5.05 -7.28 11.28
N ILE A 75 5.45 -6.05 10.91
CA ILE A 75 4.55 -4.89 10.76
C ILE A 75 4.41 -4.58 9.28
N HIS A 76 3.18 -4.42 8.81
CA HIS A 76 2.91 -3.96 7.46
C HIS A 76 3.01 -2.44 7.37
N VAL A 77 3.73 -1.96 6.37
CA VAL A 77 3.92 -0.53 6.09
C VAL A 77 3.63 -0.25 4.62
N ILE A 78 2.59 0.53 4.36
CA ILE A 78 2.31 1.07 3.04
C ILE A 78 3.35 2.14 2.73
N CYS A 79 4.04 1.99 1.61
CA CYS A 79 5.01 2.96 1.11
C CYS A 79 4.54 3.49 -0.24
N LEU A 80 4.24 4.78 -0.33
CA LEU A 80 3.77 5.43 -1.55
C LEU A 80 4.86 6.35 -2.11
N PHE A 81 5.01 6.33 -3.44
CA PHE A 81 6.10 7.05 -4.12
C PHE A 81 5.57 7.99 -5.20
N SER A 82 6.35 9.02 -5.50
CA SER A 82 6.02 10.01 -6.54
C SER A 82 6.06 9.44 -7.97
N ASP A 83 6.76 8.32 -8.17
CA ASP A 83 6.91 7.66 -9.46
C ASP A 83 7.32 6.19 -9.30
N THR A 84 7.15 5.41 -10.37
CA THR A 84 7.45 3.97 -10.39
C THR A 84 8.95 3.68 -10.21
N LYS A 85 9.84 4.61 -10.57
CA LYS A 85 11.29 4.40 -10.42
C LYS A 85 11.67 4.28 -8.95
N ARG A 86 11.11 5.15 -8.08
CA ARG A 86 11.34 5.11 -6.64
C ARG A 86 10.74 3.86 -6.00
N ALA A 87 9.56 3.44 -6.43
CA ALA A 87 8.97 2.17 -5.98
C ALA A 87 9.90 0.99 -6.33
N VAL A 88 10.46 0.96 -7.54
CA VAL A 88 11.42 -0.07 -7.96
C VAL A 88 12.75 0.01 -7.19
N GLU A 89 13.23 1.19 -6.83
CA GLU A 89 14.41 1.35 -5.97
C GLU A 89 14.16 0.73 -4.59
N MET A 90 13.00 1.01 -3.98
CA MET A 90 12.61 0.38 -2.72
C MET A 90 12.43 -1.12 -2.85
N GLN A 91 11.75 -1.61 -3.90
CA GLN A 91 11.59 -3.03 -4.15
C GLN A 91 12.95 -3.77 -4.23
N LYS A 92 13.94 -3.21 -4.91
CA LYS A 92 15.28 -3.83 -4.99
C LYS A 92 15.92 -4.00 -3.62
N LEU A 93 15.78 -3.02 -2.74
CA LEU A 93 16.28 -3.10 -1.38
C LEU A 93 15.54 -4.19 -0.59
N VAL A 94 14.20 -4.15 -0.58
CA VAL A 94 13.36 -5.14 0.09
C VAL A 94 13.68 -6.54 -0.43
N TYR A 95 13.73 -6.72 -1.75
CA TYR A 95 14.03 -8.00 -2.36
C TYR A 95 15.41 -8.55 -2.00
N SER A 96 16.39 -7.68 -1.79
CA SER A 96 17.73 -8.09 -1.32
C SER A 96 17.76 -8.58 0.13
N ARG A 97 16.76 -8.21 0.91
CA ARG A 97 16.60 -8.54 2.34
C ARG A 97 15.45 -9.51 2.62
N LEU A 98 14.71 -9.87 1.59
CA LEU A 98 13.66 -10.87 1.70
C LEU A 98 14.27 -12.27 1.78
N PRO A 99 13.78 -13.18 2.66
CA PRO A 99 14.26 -14.55 2.73
C PRO A 99 14.15 -15.27 1.37
N ASP A 100 15.14 -16.09 1.03
CA ASP A 100 15.12 -16.89 -0.20
C ASP A 100 14.25 -18.15 -0.03
N ILE A 101 12.95 -17.91 0.20
CA ILE A 101 11.94 -18.96 0.37
C ILE A 101 11.12 -19.02 -0.91
N LYS A 102 11.06 -20.22 -1.51
CA LYS A 102 10.27 -20.43 -2.72
C LYS A 102 8.77 -20.44 -2.38
N ASN A 103 7.99 -19.73 -3.18
CA ASN A 103 6.52 -19.79 -3.08
C ASN A 103 6.00 -21.21 -3.34
N LYS A 104 5.02 -21.64 -2.54
CA LYS A 104 4.25 -22.88 -2.72
C LYS A 104 2.83 -22.49 -3.10
N GLU A 105 2.58 -22.43 -4.40
CA GLU A 105 1.32 -21.95 -4.97
C GLU A 105 0.10 -22.70 -4.42
N GLU A 106 0.25 -23.98 -4.12
CA GLU A 106 -0.80 -24.82 -3.56
C GLU A 106 -1.18 -24.47 -2.10
N ILE A 107 -0.33 -23.66 -1.42
CA ILE A 107 -0.55 -23.21 -0.03
C ILE A 107 -0.88 -21.72 0.00
N PHE A 108 -0.09 -20.90 -0.69
CA PHE A 108 -0.15 -19.44 -0.57
C PHE A 108 -0.89 -18.75 -1.73
N GLY A 109 -1.07 -19.45 -2.85
CA GLY A 109 -1.58 -18.86 -4.09
C GLY A 109 -0.47 -18.51 -5.09
N GLU A 110 -0.90 -18.12 -6.28
CA GLU A 110 0.00 -17.71 -7.36
C GLU A 110 0.49 -16.27 -7.15
N GLN A 111 1.63 -15.93 -7.70
CA GLN A 111 2.22 -14.58 -7.70
C GLN A 111 2.45 -14.16 -9.15
N LEU A 112 1.44 -13.52 -9.75
CA LEU A 112 1.35 -13.30 -11.19
C LEU A 112 1.82 -11.90 -11.57
N ILE A 113 2.73 -11.82 -12.56
CA ILE A 113 3.20 -10.55 -13.13
C ILE A 113 2.63 -10.40 -14.54
N PHE A 114 1.89 -9.31 -14.74
CA PHE A 114 1.20 -9.00 -15.99
C PHE A 114 1.75 -7.76 -16.70
N ASP A 115 1.53 -7.70 -18.01
CA ASP A 115 1.66 -6.47 -18.78
C ASP A 115 0.36 -5.62 -18.74
N GLU A 116 0.36 -4.45 -19.39
CA GLU A 116 -0.79 -3.56 -19.47
C GLU A 116 -1.94 -4.07 -20.35
N LYS A 117 -1.83 -5.28 -20.91
CA LYS A 117 -2.88 -5.96 -21.68
C LYS A 117 -3.41 -7.19 -20.95
N ASP A 118 -3.05 -7.36 -19.67
CA ASP A 118 -3.32 -8.54 -18.86
C ASP A 118 -2.73 -9.82 -19.45
N SER A 119 -1.62 -9.70 -20.21
CA SER A 119 -0.88 -10.87 -20.65
C SER A 119 0.12 -11.28 -19.56
N LEU A 120 0.08 -12.52 -19.13
CA LEU A 120 0.99 -13.04 -18.12
C LEU A 120 2.44 -12.99 -18.66
N ILE A 121 3.31 -12.25 -17.98
CA ILE A 121 4.74 -12.16 -18.27
C ILE A 121 5.48 -13.32 -17.63
N CYS A 122 5.32 -13.47 -16.31
CA CYS A 122 5.94 -14.54 -15.52
C CYS A 122 5.27 -14.65 -14.16
N LYS A 123 5.70 -15.64 -13.36
CA LYS A 123 5.36 -15.76 -11.95
C LYS A 123 6.56 -15.36 -11.09
N GLU A 124 6.32 -14.69 -9.97
CA GLU A 124 7.34 -14.48 -8.95
C GLU A 124 7.53 -15.77 -8.15
N ASN A 125 8.76 -16.26 -8.10
CA ASN A 125 9.06 -17.54 -7.45
C ASN A 125 9.39 -17.42 -5.96
N ARG A 126 9.84 -16.23 -5.51
CA ARG A 126 10.13 -15.99 -4.09
C ARG A 126 8.85 -15.64 -3.37
N LEU A 127 8.61 -16.29 -2.24
CA LEU A 127 7.41 -16.00 -1.43
C LEU A 127 7.43 -14.55 -0.92
N LEU A 128 6.44 -13.78 -1.33
CA LEU A 128 6.30 -12.37 -0.96
C LEU A 128 5.65 -12.18 0.43
N LEU A 129 4.96 -13.19 0.97
CA LEU A 129 4.34 -13.17 2.31
C LEU A 129 5.36 -13.59 3.38
N THR A 130 6.47 -12.86 3.49
CA THR A 130 7.48 -13.09 4.51
C THR A 130 8.08 -11.76 4.94
N ALA A 131 8.38 -11.64 6.23
CA ALA A 131 9.06 -10.47 6.75
C ALA A 131 10.44 -10.30 6.08
N ALA A 132 10.70 -9.10 5.58
CA ALA A 132 12.01 -8.71 5.08
C ALA A 132 12.91 -8.31 6.26
N ASP A 133 14.22 -8.56 6.16
CA ASP A 133 15.21 -8.15 7.18
C ASP A 133 15.49 -6.63 7.08
N ILE A 134 14.43 -5.86 7.33
CA ILE A 134 14.43 -4.39 7.37
C ILE A 134 13.51 -3.93 8.50
N THR A 135 14.02 -3.07 9.38
CA THR A 135 13.23 -2.54 10.50
C THR A 135 12.26 -1.47 10.04
N ILE A 136 11.18 -1.26 10.81
CA ILE A 136 10.24 -0.18 10.53
C ILE A 136 10.94 1.20 10.50
N ASN A 137 11.90 1.44 11.38
CA ASN A 137 12.67 2.69 11.42
C ASN A 137 13.44 2.91 10.12
N GLU A 138 14.10 1.87 9.59
CA GLU A 138 14.80 1.93 8.30
C GLU A 138 13.83 2.20 7.14
N VAL A 139 12.65 1.54 7.13
CA VAL A 139 11.61 1.79 6.12
C VAL A 139 11.19 3.25 6.14
N PHE A 140 10.89 3.81 7.31
CA PHE A 140 10.48 5.21 7.45
C PHE A 140 11.57 6.17 7.01
N ASP A 141 12.82 5.93 7.39
CA ASP A 141 13.96 6.79 7.01
C ASP A 141 14.17 6.79 5.50
N ILE A 142 14.26 5.61 4.89
CA ILE A 142 14.50 5.46 3.45
C ILE A 142 13.34 6.06 2.63
N VAL A 143 12.10 5.71 2.97
CA VAL A 143 10.93 6.15 2.20
C VAL A 143 10.72 7.65 2.31
N ASN A 144 10.76 8.21 3.53
CA ASN A 144 10.42 9.61 3.76
C ASN A 144 11.59 10.55 3.41
N ASN A 145 12.84 10.16 3.69
CA ASN A 145 13.99 11.06 3.59
C ASN A 145 14.82 10.82 2.33
N GLU A 146 14.98 9.58 1.86
CA GLU A 146 15.82 9.30 0.69
C GLU A 146 15.00 9.23 -0.61
N LEU A 147 13.82 8.56 -0.57
CA LEU A 147 12.99 8.34 -1.75
C LEU A 147 11.87 9.38 -1.93
N ASN A 148 11.75 10.38 -1.03
CA ASN A 148 10.71 11.41 -1.08
C ASN A 148 9.29 10.84 -1.26
N GLY A 149 9.02 9.73 -0.58
CA GLY A 149 7.73 9.06 -0.50
C GLY A 149 7.01 9.36 0.81
N ILE A 150 6.07 8.52 1.16
CA ILE A 150 5.44 8.48 2.48
C ILE A 150 5.27 7.04 2.95
N ALA A 151 5.76 6.75 4.17
CA ALA A 151 5.55 5.49 4.86
C ALA A 151 4.36 5.64 5.83
N ILE A 152 3.43 4.69 5.78
CA ILE A 152 2.18 4.70 6.53
C ILE A 152 2.02 3.34 7.20
N PRO A 153 1.98 3.23 8.53
CA PRO A 153 1.64 1.99 9.20
C PRO A 153 0.25 1.52 8.74
N ALA A 154 0.19 0.30 8.19
CA ALA A 154 -1.02 -0.27 7.66
C ALA A 154 -1.95 -0.75 8.79
N HIS A 155 -3.24 -0.72 8.54
CA HIS A 155 -4.34 -1.32 9.33
C HIS A 155 -4.02 -1.44 10.84
N ILE A 156 -3.69 -0.31 11.50
CA ILE A 156 -3.22 -0.26 12.90
C ILE A 156 -4.22 -0.84 13.90
N ASP A 157 -5.47 -1.01 13.51
CA ASP A 157 -6.58 -1.58 14.28
C ASP A 157 -6.64 -3.12 14.21
N ARG A 158 -5.78 -3.77 13.41
CA ARG A 158 -5.72 -5.24 13.34
C ARG A 158 -4.87 -5.83 14.46
N GLN A 159 -5.20 -7.08 14.85
CA GLN A 159 -4.49 -7.82 15.90
C GLN A 159 -3.20 -8.50 15.41
N ALA A 160 -2.95 -8.50 14.10
CA ALA A 160 -1.74 -9.04 13.49
C ALA A 160 -1.19 -8.04 12.47
N ASN A 161 0.11 -8.10 12.25
CA ASN A 161 0.85 -7.33 11.25
C ASN A 161 0.65 -5.81 11.38
N SER A 162 0.35 -5.32 12.58
CA SER A 162 0.15 -3.89 12.83
C SER A 162 1.14 -3.36 13.85
N ILE A 163 1.46 -2.07 13.74
CA ILE A 163 2.38 -1.42 14.67
C ILE A 163 1.87 -1.47 16.13
N ILE A 164 0.55 -1.43 16.32
CA ILE A 164 -0.06 -1.50 17.65
C ILE A 164 0.00 -2.92 18.19
N SER A 165 -0.23 -3.96 17.37
CA SER A 165 -0.15 -5.34 17.84
C SER A 165 1.27 -5.75 18.22
N SER A 166 2.29 -5.26 17.50
CA SER A 166 3.68 -5.62 17.74
C SER A 166 4.32 -4.82 18.87
N PHE A 167 4.05 -3.50 18.96
CA PHE A 167 4.70 -2.62 19.94
C PHE A 167 3.78 -2.14 21.06
N GLY A 168 2.47 -2.35 20.96
CA GLY A 168 1.48 -1.83 21.91
C GLY A 168 1.24 -0.32 21.77
N THR A 169 2.05 0.42 21.00
CA THR A 169 1.97 1.86 20.76
C THR A 169 2.78 2.23 19.52
N ILE A 170 2.58 3.46 19.00
CA ILE A 170 3.50 4.01 18.00
C ILE A 170 4.77 4.52 18.69
N PRO A 171 5.96 3.99 18.35
CA PRO A 171 7.24 4.43 18.93
C PRO A 171 7.47 5.93 18.73
N GLN A 172 8.16 6.56 19.70
CA GLN A 172 8.35 8.02 19.69
C GLN A 172 9.43 8.48 18.71
N ASP A 173 10.32 7.60 18.35
CA ASP A 173 11.45 7.79 17.43
C ASP A 173 11.05 7.64 15.95
N ILE A 174 9.82 7.19 15.68
CA ILE A 174 9.27 7.13 14.32
C ILE A 174 8.37 8.35 14.08
N ASP A 175 8.66 9.11 13.02
CA ASP A 175 7.86 10.29 12.63
C ASP A 175 6.67 9.88 11.76
N VAL A 176 5.64 9.29 12.39
CA VAL A 176 4.42 8.86 11.72
C VAL A 176 3.49 10.05 11.47
N LYS A 177 3.32 10.44 10.22
CA LYS A 177 2.43 11.54 9.78
C LYS A 177 1.00 11.06 9.51
N CYS A 178 0.88 9.83 9.03
CA CYS A 178 -0.37 9.21 8.62
C CYS A 178 -0.43 7.77 9.10
N VAL A 179 -1.61 7.26 9.43
CA VAL A 179 -1.87 5.86 9.74
C VAL A 179 -3.08 5.38 8.97
N GLU A 180 -3.09 4.09 8.63
CA GLU A 180 -4.26 3.46 8.04
C GLU A 180 -5.07 2.73 9.12
N ILE A 181 -6.39 2.85 9.02
CA ILE A 181 -7.39 2.14 9.82
C ILE A 181 -8.24 1.31 8.85
N SER A 182 -8.30 0.00 9.07
CA SER A 182 -9.03 -0.90 8.15
C SER A 182 -10.54 -0.76 8.25
N ASN A 183 -11.07 -0.35 9.42
CA ASN A 183 -12.50 -0.19 9.62
C ASN A 183 -12.80 1.07 10.44
N LYS A 184 -13.50 2.02 9.84
CA LYS A 184 -13.89 3.27 10.51
C LYS A 184 -14.68 3.06 11.81
N ASN A 185 -15.41 1.95 11.92
CA ASN A 185 -16.19 1.63 13.12
C ASN A 185 -15.28 1.20 14.30
N THR A 186 -14.07 0.73 14.03
CA THR A 186 -13.08 0.34 15.05
C THR A 186 -12.29 1.54 15.57
N GLU A 187 -12.34 2.68 14.91
CA GLU A 187 -11.62 3.89 15.29
C GLU A 187 -11.86 4.30 16.75
N SER A 188 -13.09 4.16 17.25
CA SER A 188 -13.44 4.47 18.63
C SER A 188 -12.84 3.51 19.67
N THR A 189 -12.45 2.31 19.25
CA THR A 189 -11.81 1.28 20.11
C THR A 189 -10.32 1.42 20.14
N ILE A 190 -9.73 2.13 19.20
CA ILE A 190 -8.30 2.47 19.22
C ILE A 190 -8.11 3.47 20.35
N ASN A 191 -7.52 3.00 21.45
CA ASN A 191 -7.36 3.83 22.66
C ASN A 191 -6.51 5.07 22.32
N SER A 192 -7.04 6.25 22.56
CA SER A 192 -6.37 7.54 22.29
C SER A 192 -5.01 7.67 22.99
N ASP A 193 -4.76 6.89 24.05
CA ASP A 193 -3.50 6.88 24.77
C ASP A 193 -2.38 6.14 24.03
N TYR A 194 -2.72 5.22 23.10
CA TYR A 194 -1.73 4.52 22.28
C TYR A 194 -1.14 5.36 21.17
N ILE A 195 -1.74 6.51 20.89
CA ILE A 195 -1.43 7.25 19.71
C ILE A 195 -1.27 8.71 20.10
N LYS A 196 -0.16 9.30 19.73
CA LYS A 196 -0.06 10.73 19.48
C LYS A 196 -1.03 11.13 18.35
N LEU A 197 -2.19 10.44 18.24
CA LEU A 197 -3.19 10.54 17.19
C LEU A 197 -3.79 11.92 17.04
N HIS A 198 -3.66 12.79 18.03
CA HIS A 198 -4.12 14.17 17.89
C HIS A 198 -3.40 14.96 16.80
N ARG A 199 -2.28 14.43 16.28
CA ARG A 199 -1.47 15.07 15.23
C ARG A 199 -1.26 14.19 13.99
N THR A 200 -1.76 12.95 13.99
CA THR A 200 -1.54 11.98 12.90
C THR A 200 -2.79 11.93 12.03
N LYS A 201 -2.61 12.04 10.73
CA LYS A 201 -3.72 11.88 9.77
C LYS A 201 -4.18 10.42 9.75
N ARG A 202 -5.47 10.22 9.58
CA ARG A 202 -6.06 8.88 9.43
C ARG A 202 -6.57 8.71 8.02
N ILE A 203 -6.25 7.60 7.42
CA ILE A 203 -6.83 7.17 6.15
C ILE A 203 -7.55 5.84 6.36
N TYR A 204 -8.47 5.57 5.46
CA TYR A 204 -9.26 4.35 5.43
C TYR A 204 -9.13 3.79 4.02
N SER A 205 -8.48 2.64 3.88
CA SER A 205 -8.31 1.97 2.61
C SER A 205 -8.87 0.56 2.72
N SER A 206 -9.13 -0.06 1.59
CA SER A 206 -9.82 -1.34 1.56
C SER A 206 -8.94 -2.52 1.96
N ASP A 207 -7.65 -2.44 1.67
CA ASP A 207 -6.75 -3.61 1.66
C ASP A 207 -7.33 -4.71 0.76
N ALA A 208 -7.80 -4.27 -0.43
CA ALA A 208 -8.55 -5.11 -1.35
C ALA A 208 -7.69 -6.22 -1.94
N HIS A 209 -8.16 -7.45 -1.77
CA HIS A 209 -7.61 -8.66 -2.35
C HIS A 209 -8.53 -9.25 -3.44
N TYR A 210 -9.73 -8.71 -3.56
CA TYR A 210 -10.73 -9.03 -4.58
C TYR A 210 -11.28 -7.75 -5.19
N LEU A 211 -11.71 -7.80 -6.45
CA LEU A 211 -12.22 -6.61 -7.15
C LEU A 211 -13.39 -5.94 -6.45
N TRP A 212 -14.27 -6.72 -5.84
CA TRP A 212 -15.44 -6.18 -5.11
C TRP A 212 -15.10 -5.52 -3.78
N ASP A 213 -13.91 -5.80 -3.19
CA ASP A 213 -13.45 -5.21 -1.94
C ASP A 213 -12.91 -3.79 -2.13
N ILE A 214 -12.50 -3.40 -3.36
CA ILE A 214 -12.11 -2.03 -3.67
C ILE A 214 -13.21 -1.07 -3.21
N HIS A 215 -12.86 -0.03 -2.47
CA HIS A 215 -13.83 0.90 -1.89
C HIS A 215 -14.73 1.56 -2.93
N GLU A 216 -15.96 1.84 -2.52
CA GLU A 216 -16.83 2.80 -3.19
C GLU A 216 -16.34 4.23 -2.96
N ARG A 217 -16.96 5.23 -3.61
CA ARG A 217 -16.65 6.67 -3.45
C ARG A 217 -17.07 7.21 -2.08
N GLU A 218 -16.45 6.72 -1.01
CA GLU A 218 -16.85 7.03 0.39
C GLU A 218 -15.81 7.84 1.16
N TYR A 219 -14.51 7.66 0.86
CA TYR A 219 -13.41 8.31 1.56
C TYR A 219 -12.78 9.37 0.68
N PHE A 220 -12.50 10.53 1.29
CA PHE A 220 -12.01 11.69 0.55
C PHE A 220 -10.78 12.31 1.22
N ILE A 221 -9.86 12.78 0.38
CA ILE A 221 -8.73 13.60 0.80
C ILE A 221 -8.77 14.94 0.08
N GLU A 222 -8.50 16.03 0.82
CA GLU A 222 -8.42 17.36 0.23
C GLU A 222 -7.02 17.61 -0.32
N VAL A 223 -6.93 17.93 -1.60
CA VAL A 223 -5.69 18.21 -2.34
C VAL A 223 -5.79 19.52 -3.11
N GLU A 224 -4.65 20.13 -3.44
CA GLU A 224 -4.60 21.34 -4.28
C GLU A 224 -4.95 21.01 -5.73
N SER A 225 -4.33 19.95 -6.27
CA SER A 225 -4.61 19.39 -7.61
C SER A 225 -4.53 17.87 -7.60
N LEU A 226 -5.08 17.24 -8.64
CA LEU A 226 -5.04 15.77 -8.79
C LEU A 226 -3.67 15.34 -9.32
N THR A 227 -2.68 15.36 -8.44
CA THR A 227 -1.31 14.88 -8.72
C THR A 227 -0.81 14.01 -7.59
N ILE A 228 0.09 13.07 -7.89
CA ILE A 228 0.72 12.22 -6.86
C ILE A 228 1.40 13.07 -5.80
N ALA A 229 2.11 14.13 -6.19
CA ALA A 229 2.80 15.01 -5.27
C ALA A 229 1.86 15.68 -4.27
N ASP A 230 0.70 16.18 -4.73
CA ASP A 230 -0.27 16.83 -3.85
C ASP A 230 -0.98 15.83 -2.94
N VAL A 231 -1.22 14.58 -3.39
CA VAL A 231 -1.75 13.52 -2.54
C VAL A 231 -0.74 13.16 -1.44
N ILE A 232 0.52 12.88 -1.79
CA ILE A 232 1.59 12.58 -0.81
C ILE A 232 1.76 13.74 0.17
N LYS A 233 1.79 14.99 -0.32
CA LYS A 233 1.83 16.19 0.53
C LYS A 233 0.65 16.24 1.49
N ALA A 234 -0.56 16.00 1.00
CA ALA A 234 -1.76 16.01 1.83
C ALA A 234 -1.74 14.91 2.90
N LEU A 235 -1.14 13.75 2.63
CA LEU A 235 -0.96 12.67 3.61
C LEU A 235 0.10 13.01 4.67
N GLY A 236 1.16 13.71 4.30
CA GLY A 236 2.28 14.07 5.18
C GLY A 236 2.07 15.33 6.03
N ILE A 237 1.00 16.11 5.81
CA ILE A 237 0.73 17.33 6.60
C ILE A 237 -0.08 16.95 7.84
N SER A 238 0.53 17.11 9.02
CA SER A 238 -0.19 17.12 10.30
C SER A 238 -1.02 18.39 10.40
N LYS A 239 -2.30 18.27 10.73
CA LYS A 239 -3.18 19.43 11.03
C LYS A 239 -2.88 20.02 12.39
#